data_f1376eb43b19d5c6ec70aed4553d5841
#
_entry.id   f1376eb43b19d5c6ec70aed4553d5841
#
_cell.length_a   1.000
_cell.length_b   1.000
_cell.length_c   1.000
_cell.angle_alpha   90.00
_cell.angle_beta   90.00
_cell.angle_gamma   90.00
#
_symmetry.space_group_name_H-M   'P 1'
#
loop_
_entity.id
_entity.type
_entity.pdbx_description
1 polymer ?
#
loop_
_entity_poly.entity_id
_entity_poly.type
_entity_poly.pdbx_seq_one_letter_code
_entity_poly.pdbx_strand_id
1 'polypeptide(L)'
;MPWALPFLFLFGVLIVAGCQPDRDPLPEGFDIQGHRGAMGLKPENTLPGFFKAVDLGVTTIEFDLAVSKEHKMVISHEPWFRADICLQPDGSPIPRDLERSFRLYEMSFETIEQFDCGSLQHPSHPDQQTLFAIKPLMSEAIEMIDDYARSQGVPPIGYNIEIKSDPAWDGSLTPEPAVFARLLHEELLALEKRLETPLLDRITVQSFDPRPLHALRAIAPTIPIAILTYTEGTVDDHLRFFGLEPEIYSPNYGLVTAEQVQRAHELGMRVIPWTVNRKADMQRMVEYGVDGLITDYPDRFNELFPRP
;
A
#
# COMPACT_ATOMS: atom_id res chain seq x y z
N MET A 1 66.38 -41.84 27.80
CA MET A 1 64.96 -41.45 27.74
C MET A 1 64.91 -40.00 27.26
N PRO A 2 64.45 -39.72 26.01
CA PRO A 2 64.31 -38.35 25.55
C PRO A 2 62.86 -37.88 25.74
N TRP A 3 62.71 -36.67 26.19
CA TRP A 3 61.46 -35.97 26.45
C TRP A 3 60.94 -35.39 25.14
N ALA A 4 59.72 -35.77 24.75
CA ALA A 4 58.96 -35.18 23.63
C ALA A 4 58.14 -34.00 24.12
N LEU A 5 58.38 -32.81 23.57
CA LEU A 5 57.54 -31.63 23.72
C LEU A 5 56.38 -31.71 22.72
N PRO A 6 55.12 -31.39 23.11
CA PRO A 6 54.05 -31.27 22.15
C PRO A 6 54.06 -29.88 21.49
N PHE A 7 54.09 -29.86 20.15
CA PHE A 7 53.85 -28.67 19.35
C PHE A 7 52.34 -28.32 19.40
N LEU A 8 52.00 -27.18 20.00
CA LEU A 8 50.67 -26.59 19.90
C LEU A 8 50.59 -25.85 18.56
N PHE A 9 49.73 -26.35 17.65
CA PHE A 9 49.33 -25.61 16.46
C PHE A 9 48.20 -24.65 16.84
N LEU A 10 48.46 -23.33 16.91
CA LEU A 10 47.49 -22.30 16.96
C LEU A 10 46.84 -22.13 15.55
N PHE A 11 45.65 -22.61 15.36
CA PHE A 11 44.82 -22.23 14.20
C PHE A 11 44.29 -20.82 14.41
N GLY A 12 44.91 -19.83 13.76
CA GLY A 12 44.37 -18.48 13.67
C GLY A 12 43.15 -18.49 12.74
N VAL A 13 41.96 -18.30 13.30
CA VAL A 13 40.75 -18.02 12.53
C VAL A 13 40.86 -16.59 12.03
N LEU A 14 41.16 -16.40 10.75
CA LEU A 14 41.03 -15.12 10.07
C LEU A 14 39.51 -14.82 9.96
N ILE A 15 38.99 -13.94 10.81
CA ILE A 15 37.67 -13.31 10.61
C ILE A 15 37.89 -12.28 9.51
N VAL A 16 37.50 -12.65 8.28
CA VAL A 16 37.34 -11.68 7.19
C VAL A 16 36.07 -10.90 7.51
N ALA A 17 36.22 -9.75 8.16
CA ALA A 17 35.17 -8.76 8.22
C ALA A 17 34.90 -8.32 6.76
N GLY A 18 33.81 -8.85 6.17
CA GLY A 18 33.35 -8.38 4.89
C GLY A 18 32.93 -6.92 5.05
N CYS A 19 33.72 -6.01 4.48
CA CYS A 19 33.26 -4.63 4.26
C CYS A 19 32.02 -4.71 3.38
N GLN A 20 30.82 -4.53 3.96
CA GLN A 20 29.69 -4.13 3.17
C GLN A 20 30.04 -2.75 2.59
N PRO A 21 29.84 -2.52 1.29
CA PRO A 21 30.05 -1.19 0.74
C PRO A 21 29.16 -0.21 1.53
N ASP A 22 29.73 0.91 1.97
CA ASP A 22 28.98 2.02 2.56
C ASP A 22 27.87 2.39 1.56
N ARG A 23 26.65 2.01 1.88
CA ARG A 23 25.48 2.44 1.08
C ARG A 23 25.15 3.85 1.50
N ASP A 24 24.84 4.69 0.53
CA ASP A 24 24.33 6.00 0.83
C ASP A 24 23.10 5.87 1.73
N PRO A 25 23.00 6.67 2.79
CA PRO A 25 21.84 6.65 3.67
C PRO A 25 20.58 7.00 2.85
N LEU A 26 19.45 6.39 3.22
CA LEU A 26 18.16 6.77 2.64
C LEU A 26 17.92 8.27 2.81
N PRO A 27 17.29 8.94 1.84
CA PRO A 27 16.85 10.31 2.02
C PRO A 27 16.03 10.48 3.29
N GLU A 28 16.19 11.61 3.98
CA GLU A 28 15.36 11.93 5.14
C GLU A 28 13.88 11.95 4.72
N GLY A 29 13.03 11.30 5.51
CA GLY A 29 11.59 11.21 5.21
C GLY A 29 11.23 10.24 4.08
N PHE A 30 12.14 9.29 3.73
CA PHE A 30 11.83 8.25 2.74
C PHE A 30 10.59 7.44 3.14
N ASP A 31 9.59 7.39 2.24
CA ASP A 31 8.28 6.84 2.52
C ASP A 31 8.18 5.37 2.08
N ILE A 32 8.21 4.45 3.04
CA ILE A 32 7.96 3.03 2.78
C ILE A 32 6.49 2.75 2.97
N GLN A 33 5.84 2.42 1.86
CA GLN A 33 4.41 2.12 1.86
C GLN A 33 4.18 0.62 1.74
N GLY A 34 3.42 0.07 2.70
CA GLY A 34 2.96 -1.31 2.65
C GLY A 34 1.75 -1.43 1.71
N HIS A 35 1.93 -2.04 0.53
CA HIS A 35 0.91 -2.24 -0.49
C HIS A 35 -0.19 -3.17 0.03
N ARG A 36 -1.42 -2.66 0.13
CA ARG A 36 -2.56 -3.33 0.76
C ARG A 36 -2.21 -3.92 2.14
N GLY A 37 -1.36 -3.18 2.87
CA GLY A 37 -0.67 -3.63 4.06
C GLY A 37 0.68 -4.30 3.76
N ALA A 38 0.84 -5.58 4.07
CA ALA A 38 2.00 -6.39 3.71
C ALA A 38 1.51 -7.63 2.93
N MET A 39 0.90 -7.40 1.74
CA MET A 39 0.16 -8.45 1.03
C MET A 39 1.02 -9.63 0.58
N GLY A 40 2.32 -9.46 0.46
CA GLY A 40 3.24 -10.57 0.20
C GLY A 40 3.37 -11.56 1.36
N LEU A 41 2.98 -11.16 2.57
CA LEU A 41 3.16 -11.90 3.83
C LEU A 41 1.84 -12.26 4.53
N LYS A 42 0.79 -11.47 4.34
CA LYS A 42 -0.54 -11.61 4.95
C LYS A 42 -1.63 -11.26 3.94
N PRO A 43 -2.88 -11.68 4.13
CA PRO A 43 -3.97 -11.34 3.21
C PRO A 43 -4.08 -9.84 2.92
N GLU A 44 -4.25 -9.50 1.65
CA GLU A 44 -4.34 -8.12 1.17
C GLU A 44 -5.54 -7.38 1.74
N ASN A 45 -5.39 -6.08 1.99
CA ASN A 45 -6.50 -5.21 2.39
C ASN A 45 -7.25 -5.71 3.64
N THR A 46 -6.51 -6.27 4.61
CA THR A 46 -7.06 -6.82 5.84
C THR A 46 -6.30 -6.33 7.07
N LEU A 47 -6.94 -6.33 8.24
CA LEU A 47 -6.30 -5.94 9.50
C LEU A 47 -5.01 -6.73 9.79
N PRO A 48 -4.95 -8.08 9.62
CA PRO A 48 -3.70 -8.81 9.79
C PRO A 48 -2.58 -8.34 8.84
N GLY A 49 -2.91 -7.94 7.62
CA GLY A 49 -1.98 -7.37 6.64
C GLY A 49 -1.45 -6.00 7.10
N PHE A 50 -2.33 -5.16 7.62
CA PHE A 50 -1.99 -3.84 8.13
C PHE A 50 -1.14 -3.89 9.41
N PHE A 51 -1.50 -4.72 10.38
CA PHE A 51 -0.69 -4.92 11.59
C PHE A 51 0.70 -5.46 11.24
N LYS A 52 0.79 -6.39 10.29
CA LYS A 52 2.08 -6.87 9.80
C LYS A 52 2.92 -5.77 9.18
N ALA A 53 2.33 -4.85 8.43
CA ALA A 53 3.02 -3.69 7.88
C ALA A 53 3.54 -2.76 9.00
N VAL A 54 2.74 -2.50 10.03
CA VAL A 54 3.17 -1.73 11.23
C VAL A 54 4.35 -2.42 11.91
N ASP A 55 4.30 -3.74 12.15
CA ASP A 55 5.40 -4.52 12.75
C ASP A 55 6.69 -4.41 11.96
N LEU A 56 6.59 -4.28 10.64
CA LEU A 56 7.72 -4.10 9.74
C LEU A 56 8.16 -2.63 9.62
N GLY A 57 7.49 -1.74 10.34
CA GLY A 57 7.88 -0.33 10.46
C GLY A 57 7.65 0.46 9.18
N VAL A 58 6.63 0.17 8.38
CA VAL A 58 6.25 1.05 7.26
C VAL A 58 5.90 2.45 7.79
N THR A 59 6.12 3.46 6.99
CA THR A 59 5.72 4.84 7.31
C THR A 59 4.29 5.12 6.90
N THR A 60 3.83 4.43 5.85
CA THR A 60 2.50 4.58 5.28
C THR A 60 1.91 3.20 4.97
N ILE A 61 0.63 3.02 5.23
CA ILE A 61 -0.15 1.89 4.74
C ILE A 61 -0.92 2.34 3.51
N GLU A 62 -0.72 1.64 2.41
CA GLU A 62 -1.52 1.80 1.22
C GLU A 62 -2.65 0.79 1.22
N PHE A 63 -3.84 1.22 0.81
CA PHE A 63 -5.02 0.37 0.63
C PHE A 63 -6.02 0.94 -0.37
N ASP A 64 -6.88 0.04 -0.88
CA ASP A 64 -7.88 0.34 -1.91
C ASP A 64 -9.28 0.46 -1.32
N LEU A 65 -10.12 1.32 -1.90
CA LEU A 65 -11.52 1.50 -1.48
C LEU A 65 -12.52 1.07 -2.54
N ALA A 66 -13.52 0.34 -2.05
CA ALA A 66 -14.81 0.13 -2.69
C ALA A 66 -15.92 0.70 -1.78
N VAL A 67 -17.17 0.67 -2.25
CA VAL A 67 -18.32 1.24 -1.53
C VAL A 67 -19.41 0.19 -1.39
N SER A 68 -20.00 0.07 -0.19
CA SER A 68 -21.16 -0.80 0.06
C SER A 68 -22.48 -0.15 -0.41
N LYS A 69 -23.57 -0.92 -0.38
CA LYS A 69 -24.93 -0.45 -0.70
C LYS A 69 -25.38 0.73 0.19
N GLU A 70 -24.92 0.77 1.43
CA GLU A 70 -25.22 1.85 2.38
C GLU A 70 -24.23 3.01 2.28
N HIS A 71 -23.38 3.03 1.26
CA HIS A 71 -22.36 4.04 1.04
C HIS A 71 -21.26 4.06 2.12
N LYS A 72 -20.96 2.91 2.76
CA LYS A 72 -19.81 2.78 3.64
C LYS A 72 -18.54 2.49 2.85
N MET A 73 -17.42 3.06 3.26
CA MET A 73 -16.11 2.80 2.67
C MET A 73 -15.58 1.42 3.11
N VAL A 74 -15.53 0.48 2.18
CA VAL A 74 -15.02 -0.89 2.38
C VAL A 74 -13.64 -1.00 1.78
N ILE A 75 -12.68 -1.53 2.53
CA ILE A 75 -11.32 -1.74 2.01
C ILE A 75 -11.31 -2.98 1.11
N SER A 76 -11.10 -2.76 -0.19
CA SER A 76 -11.10 -3.80 -1.22
C SER A 76 -10.51 -3.30 -2.53
N HIS A 77 -9.66 -4.11 -3.16
CA HIS A 77 -9.08 -3.76 -4.47
C HIS A 77 -10.12 -3.82 -5.60
N GLU A 78 -10.88 -4.89 -5.69
CA GLU A 78 -12.01 -4.99 -6.62
C GLU A 78 -13.32 -4.59 -5.93
N PRO A 79 -14.26 -3.97 -6.64
CA PRO A 79 -15.61 -3.68 -6.12
C PRO A 79 -16.53 -4.94 -6.12
N TRP A 80 -15.91 -6.14 -6.10
CA TRP A 80 -16.56 -7.44 -5.96
C TRP A 80 -15.66 -8.40 -5.17
N PHE A 81 -16.19 -9.58 -4.81
CA PHE A 81 -15.40 -10.63 -4.19
C PHE A 81 -14.68 -11.46 -5.25
N ARG A 82 -13.36 -11.51 -5.18
CA ARG A 82 -12.51 -12.33 -6.07
C ARG A 82 -12.59 -13.80 -5.69
N ALA A 83 -12.81 -14.66 -6.69
CA ALA A 83 -12.91 -16.10 -6.52
C ALA A 83 -11.60 -16.81 -6.12
N ASP A 84 -10.46 -16.17 -6.33
CA ASP A 84 -9.14 -16.76 -6.06
C ASP A 84 -8.61 -16.44 -4.65
N ILE A 85 -9.23 -15.51 -3.93
CA ILE A 85 -8.79 -15.12 -2.57
C ILE A 85 -9.93 -15.09 -1.54
N CYS A 86 -11.20 -15.21 -1.98
CA CYS A 86 -12.35 -15.14 -1.07
C CYS A 86 -13.20 -16.41 -1.11
N LEU A 87 -13.80 -16.77 0.04
CA LEU A 87 -14.81 -17.78 0.23
C LEU A 87 -16.15 -17.14 0.57
N GLN A 88 -17.25 -17.82 0.20
CA GLN A 88 -18.60 -17.43 0.61
C GLN A 88 -18.81 -17.64 2.13
N PRO A 89 -19.89 -17.07 2.73
CA PRO A 89 -20.16 -17.20 4.17
C PRO A 89 -20.30 -18.64 4.69
N ASP A 90 -20.65 -19.58 3.83
CA ASP A 90 -20.75 -21.01 4.16
C ASP A 90 -19.42 -21.76 3.98
N GLY A 91 -18.34 -21.05 3.61
CA GLY A 91 -17.02 -21.62 3.32
C GLY A 91 -16.88 -22.21 1.92
N SER A 92 -17.90 -22.12 1.07
CA SER A 92 -17.82 -22.62 -0.31
C SER A 92 -17.03 -21.64 -1.20
N PRO A 93 -16.35 -22.15 -2.26
CA PRO A 93 -15.68 -21.30 -3.23
C PRO A 93 -16.66 -20.41 -4.01
N ILE A 94 -16.22 -19.21 -4.36
CA ILE A 94 -16.94 -18.36 -5.31
C ILE A 94 -16.68 -18.92 -6.73
N PRO A 95 -17.75 -19.17 -7.54
CA PRO A 95 -17.55 -19.58 -8.92
C PRO A 95 -16.86 -18.48 -9.74
N ARG A 96 -15.77 -18.79 -10.45
CA ARG A 96 -14.95 -17.80 -11.19
C ARG A 96 -15.73 -17.05 -12.26
N ASP A 97 -16.65 -17.71 -12.93
CA ASP A 97 -17.53 -17.13 -13.95
C ASP A 97 -18.62 -16.22 -13.38
N LEU A 98 -18.86 -16.29 -12.06
CA LEU A 98 -19.86 -15.49 -11.35
C LEU A 98 -19.24 -14.48 -10.38
N GLU A 99 -17.91 -14.39 -10.23
CA GLU A 99 -17.30 -13.53 -9.21
C GLU A 99 -17.77 -12.05 -9.30
N ARG A 100 -17.96 -11.52 -10.52
CA ARG A 100 -18.45 -10.16 -10.75
C ARG A 100 -19.94 -9.96 -10.41
N SER A 101 -20.68 -11.01 -10.05
CA SER A 101 -22.04 -10.88 -9.50
C SER A 101 -22.04 -10.64 -7.98
N PHE A 102 -20.92 -10.89 -7.31
CA PHE A 102 -20.75 -10.62 -5.88
C PHE A 102 -20.27 -9.18 -5.63
N ARG A 103 -21.10 -8.21 -6.03
CA ARG A 103 -20.79 -6.78 -6.07
C ARG A 103 -20.94 -6.13 -4.71
N LEU A 104 -19.90 -5.47 -4.20
CA LEU A 104 -19.95 -4.79 -2.91
C LEU A 104 -20.96 -3.66 -2.90
N TYR A 105 -21.11 -2.93 -4.02
CA TYR A 105 -22.05 -1.81 -4.15
C TYR A 105 -23.54 -2.21 -4.09
N GLU A 106 -23.83 -3.50 -4.25
CA GLU A 106 -25.19 -4.06 -4.12
C GLU A 106 -25.42 -4.77 -2.77
N MET A 107 -24.36 -4.94 -1.94
CA MET A 107 -24.42 -5.66 -0.67
C MET A 107 -24.36 -4.73 0.53
N SER A 108 -25.10 -5.08 1.60
CA SER A 108 -24.91 -4.46 2.91
C SER A 108 -23.55 -4.84 3.51
N PHE A 109 -22.98 -3.99 4.35
CA PHE A 109 -21.73 -4.34 5.04
C PHE A 109 -21.91 -5.56 5.94
N GLU A 110 -23.06 -5.71 6.59
CA GLU A 110 -23.41 -6.91 7.37
C GLU A 110 -23.32 -8.20 6.53
N THR A 111 -23.58 -8.13 5.21
CA THR A 111 -23.36 -9.24 4.29
C THR A 111 -21.89 -9.38 3.89
N ILE A 112 -21.22 -8.26 3.62
CA ILE A 112 -19.83 -8.23 3.18
C ILE A 112 -18.89 -8.85 4.23
N GLU A 113 -19.07 -8.53 5.50
CA GLU A 113 -18.21 -9.01 6.60
C GLU A 113 -18.31 -10.52 6.87
N GLN A 114 -19.29 -11.21 6.25
CA GLN A 114 -19.43 -12.66 6.39
C GLN A 114 -18.53 -13.45 5.44
N PHE A 115 -17.94 -12.81 4.44
CA PHE A 115 -17.04 -13.45 3.49
C PHE A 115 -15.63 -13.56 4.08
N ASP A 116 -14.99 -14.69 3.85
CA ASP A 116 -13.59 -14.91 4.22
C ASP A 116 -12.68 -14.60 3.02
N CYS A 117 -11.85 -13.58 3.13
CA CYS A 117 -10.91 -13.16 2.10
C CYS A 117 -9.44 -13.33 2.54
N GLY A 118 -9.13 -14.35 3.34
CA GLY A 118 -7.78 -14.58 3.83
C GLY A 118 -7.38 -16.03 4.02
N SER A 119 -8.33 -16.98 4.03
CA SER A 119 -8.02 -18.42 4.17
C SER A 119 -7.53 -19.08 2.89
N LEU A 120 -7.77 -18.48 1.71
CA LEU A 120 -7.23 -18.99 0.45
C LEU A 120 -5.81 -18.48 0.21
N GLN A 121 -4.94 -19.35 -0.35
CA GLN A 121 -3.60 -18.95 -0.76
C GLN A 121 -3.67 -18.02 -1.97
N HIS A 122 -3.09 -16.83 -1.84
CA HIS A 122 -3.03 -15.89 -2.93
C HIS A 122 -2.17 -16.42 -4.09
N PRO A 123 -2.67 -16.44 -5.34
CA PRO A 123 -1.99 -17.11 -6.46
C PRO A 123 -0.62 -16.54 -6.80
N SER A 124 -0.40 -15.24 -6.54
CA SER A 124 0.88 -14.55 -6.83
C SER A 124 1.81 -14.44 -5.62
N HIS A 125 1.37 -14.86 -4.42
CA HIS A 125 2.13 -14.73 -3.17
C HIS A 125 2.17 -16.06 -2.42
N PRO A 126 2.98 -17.05 -2.88
CA PRO A 126 3.03 -18.39 -2.29
C PRO A 126 3.54 -18.41 -0.84
N ASP A 127 4.30 -17.38 -0.43
CA ASP A 127 4.83 -17.24 0.93
C ASP A 127 3.86 -16.53 1.89
N GLN A 128 2.70 -16.08 1.39
CA GLN A 128 1.68 -15.41 2.20
C GLN A 128 1.11 -16.37 3.24
N GLN A 129 1.12 -15.98 4.50
CA GLN A 129 0.50 -16.74 5.56
C GLN A 129 -1.01 -16.49 5.58
N THR A 130 -1.77 -17.53 5.22
CA THR A 130 -3.23 -17.50 5.19
C THR A 130 -3.84 -17.54 6.60
N LEU A 131 -4.96 -16.85 6.78
CA LEU A 131 -5.80 -16.90 7.98
C LEU A 131 -7.16 -16.31 7.64
N PHE A 132 -8.19 -16.63 8.42
CA PHE A 132 -9.49 -15.99 8.27
C PHE A 132 -9.37 -14.47 8.35
N ALA A 133 -9.90 -13.76 7.36
CA ALA A 133 -9.93 -12.31 7.32
C ALA A 133 -11.10 -11.79 6.48
N ILE A 134 -11.69 -10.70 6.94
CA ILE A 134 -12.78 -10.01 6.22
C ILE A 134 -12.27 -8.76 5.52
N LYS A 135 -13.06 -8.20 4.62
CA LYS A 135 -12.87 -6.85 4.09
C LYS A 135 -13.39 -5.85 5.12
N PRO A 136 -12.50 -5.06 5.79
CA PRO A 136 -12.93 -4.17 6.86
C PRO A 136 -13.52 -2.85 6.33
N LEU A 137 -14.22 -2.12 7.20
CA LEU A 137 -14.52 -0.71 6.96
C LEU A 137 -13.26 0.15 7.12
N MET A 138 -13.11 1.18 6.29
CA MET A 138 -11.98 2.09 6.33
C MET A 138 -11.81 2.76 7.70
N SER A 139 -12.89 3.32 8.23
CA SER A 139 -12.83 4.04 9.50
C SER A 139 -12.46 3.14 10.68
N GLU A 140 -13.01 1.92 10.74
CA GLU A 140 -12.66 0.94 11.76
C GLU A 140 -11.21 0.46 11.62
N ALA A 141 -10.76 0.23 10.38
CA ALA A 141 -9.39 -0.20 10.13
C ALA A 141 -8.38 0.87 10.56
N ILE A 142 -8.60 2.14 10.21
CA ILE A 142 -7.70 3.25 10.62
C ILE A 142 -7.65 3.37 12.16
N GLU A 143 -8.78 3.29 12.85
CA GLU A 143 -8.81 3.31 14.32
C GLU A 143 -7.99 2.16 14.91
N MET A 144 -8.21 0.93 14.42
CA MET A 144 -7.51 -0.25 14.92
C MET A 144 -6.01 -0.23 14.61
N ILE A 145 -5.62 0.31 13.45
CA ILE A 145 -4.20 0.49 13.06
C ILE A 145 -3.54 1.53 13.97
N ASP A 146 -4.17 2.68 14.20
CA ASP A 146 -3.64 3.75 15.04
C ASP A 146 -3.49 3.27 16.51
N ASP A 147 -4.48 2.52 17.01
CA ASP A 147 -4.41 1.92 18.35
C ASP A 147 -3.30 0.87 18.45
N TYR A 148 -3.17 0.02 17.42
CA TYR A 148 -2.10 -0.97 17.36
C TYR A 148 -0.73 -0.31 17.29
N ALA A 149 -0.50 0.65 16.39
CA ALA A 149 0.75 1.38 16.28
C ALA A 149 1.14 2.05 17.61
N ARG A 150 0.18 2.71 18.26
CA ARG A 150 0.36 3.31 19.58
C ARG A 150 0.76 2.29 20.65
N SER A 151 0.12 1.12 20.65
CA SER A 151 0.44 0.03 21.58
C SER A 151 1.85 -0.53 21.41
N GLN A 152 2.37 -0.48 20.19
CA GLN A 152 3.74 -0.90 19.84
C GLN A 152 4.78 0.23 20.00
N GLY A 153 4.37 1.44 20.40
CA GLY A 153 5.25 2.59 20.51
C GLY A 153 5.73 3.12 19.15
N VAL A 154 5.01 2.81 18.07
CA VAL A 154 5.31 3.26 16.71
C VAL A 154 4.72 4.67 16.49
N PRO A 155 5.41 5.58 15.79
CA PRO A 155 4.83 6.87 15.40
C PRO A 155 3.51 6.71 14.61
N PRO A 156 2.67 7.75 14.56
CA PRO A 156 1.45 7.72 13.74
C PRO A 156 1.73 7.33 12.29
N ILE A 157 0.95 6.38 11.77
CA ILE A 157 1.07 5.85 10.40
C ILE A 157 0.38 6.79 9.41
N GLY A 158 0.99 7.00 8.25
CA GLY A 158 0.36 7.62 7.09
C GLY A 158 -0.55 6.64 6.34
N TYR A 159 -1.52 7.15 5.60
CA TYR A 159 -2.45 6.35 4.80
C TYR A 159 -2.47 6.85 3.37
N ASN A 160 -2.19 5.97 2.41
CA ASN A 160 -2.33 6.23 0.98
C ASN A 160 -3.54 5.44 0.46
N ILE A 161 -4.60 6.16 0.11
CA ILE A 161 -5.93 5.60 -0.13
C ILE A 161 -6.25 5.64 -1.62
N GLU A 162 -6.39 4.47 -2.26
CA GLU A 162 -6.78 4.40 -3.67
C GLU A 162 -8.30 4.42 -3.83
N ILE A 163 -8.82 5.42 -4.57
CA ILE A 163 -10.20 5.40 -5.06
C ILE A 163 -10.24 4.51 -6.31
N LYS A 164 -10.86 3.33 -6.18
CA LYS A 164 -11.07 2.39 -7.29
C LYS A 164 -12.22 2.87 -8.17
N SER A 165 -11.90 3.56 -9.25
CA SER A 165 -12.82 4.15 -10.19
C SER A 165 -12.48 3.79 -11.63
N ASP A 166 -13.49 3.49 -12.42
CA ASP A 166 -13.40 3.22 -13.85
C ASP A 166 -14.70 3.67 -14.52
N PRO A 167 -14.69 4.34 -15.69
CA PRO A 167 -15.89 4.75 -16.38
C PRO A 167 -16.91 3.63 -16.63
N ALA A 168 -16.45 2.38 -16.78
CA ALA A 168 -17.32 1.22 -16.95
C ALA A 168 -18.01 0.77 -15.64
N TRP A 169 -17.61 1.31 -14.50
CA TRP A 169 -18.10 0.93 -13.17
C TRP A 169 -19.08 1.93 -12.58
N ASP A 170 -19.12 3.14 -13.13
CA ASP A 170 -19.94 4.26 -12.63
C ASP A 170 -21.41 3.85 -12.45
N GLY A 171 -21.95 4.08 -11.26
CA GLY A 171 -23.32 3.77 -10.88
C GLY A 171 -23.71 2.28 -10.82
N SER A 172 -22.76 1.36 -11.10
CA SER A 172 -23.01 -0.08 -11.16
C SER A 172 -22.15 -0.91 -10.21
N LEU A 173 -20.85 -0.70 -10.21
CA LEU A 173 -19.89 -1.36 -9.30
C LEU A 173 -19.34 -0.38 -8.25
N THR A 174 -19.31 0.90 -8.61
CA THR A 174 -18.88 2.02 -7.75
C THR A 174 -19.85 3.18 -7.92
N PRO A 175 -19.95 4.12 -6.96
CA PRO A 175 -20.66 5.37 -7.20
C PRO A 175 -20.00 6.18 -8.31
N GLU A 176 -20.72 7.21 -8.81
CA GLU A 176 -20.12 8.23 -9.66
C GLU A 176 -18.88 8.86 -8.97
N PRO A 177 -17.80 9.20 -9.71
CA PRO A 177 -16.53 9.65 -9.13
C PRO A 177 -16.66 10.81 -8.13
N ALA A 178 -17.52 11.80 -8.41
CA ALA A 178 -17.75 12.93 -7.52
C ALA A 178 -18.49 12.52 -6.22
N VAL A 179 -19.36 11.52 -6.31
CA VAL A 179 -20.04 10.95 -5.13
C VAL A 179 -19.03 10.18 -4.28
N PHE A 180 -18.17 9.38 -4.90
CA PHE A 180 -17.14 8.63 -4.19
C PHE A 180 -16.20 9.56 -3.43
N ALA A 181 -15.64 10.58 -4.10
CA ALA A 181 -14.75 11.57 -3.48
C ALA A 181 -15.43 12.30 -2.30
N ARG A 182 -16.71 12.67 -2.45
CA ARG A 182 -17.47 13.33 -1.36
C ARG A 182 -17.67 12.40 -0.17
N LEU A 183 -18.09 11.15 -0.40
CA LEU A 183 -18.30 10.15 0.65
C LEU A 183 -16.99 9.87 1.42
N LEU A 184 -15.87 9.72 0.71
CA LEU A 184 -14.55 9.56 1.33
C LEU A 184 -14.22 10.77 2.22
N HIS A 185 -14.35 11.98 1.70
CA HIS A 185 -14.03 13.19 2.45
C HIS A 185 -14.92 13.36 3.70
N GLU A 186 -16.23 13.12 3.58
CA GLU A 186 -17.16 13.16 4.70
C GLU A 186 -16.80 12.14 5.79
N GLU A 187 -16.43 10.91 5.42
CA GLU A 187 -16.02 9.87 6.38
C GLU A 187 -14.68 10.22 7.05
N LEU A 188 -13.68 10.74 6.31
CA LEU A 188 -12.41 11.19 6.88
C LEU A 188 -12.58 12.32 7.89
N LEU A 189 -13.42 13.32 7.59
CA LEU A 189 -13.75 14.41 8.53
C LEU A 189 -14.44 13.89 9.80
N ALA A 190 -15.37 12.95 9.66
CA ALA A 190 -16.06 12.34 10.80
C ALA A 190 -15.10 11.53 11.66
N LEU A 191 -14.17 10.81 11.02
CA LEU A 191 -13.15 10.00 11.68
C LEU A 191 -12.14 10.88 12.41
N GLU A 192 -11.62 11.94 11.79
CA GLU A 192 -10.70 12.90 12.41
C GLU A 192 -11.30 13.50 13.69
N LYS A 193 -12.57 13.92 13.61
CA LYS A 193 -13.31 14.43 14.77
C LYS A 193 -13.46 13.38 15.87
N ARG A 194 -13.67 12.10 15.52
CA ARG A 194 -13.84 11.00 16.49
C ARG A 194 -12.53 10.61 17.17
N LEU A 195 -11.41 10.62 16.41
CA LEU A 195 -10.08 10.30 16.92
C LEU A 195 -9.46 11.44 17.73
N GLU A 196 -9.97 12.67 17.60
CA GLU A 196 -9.38 13.88 18.20
C GLU A 196 -7.88 14.06 17.88
N THR A 197 -7.47 13.59 16.67
CA THR A 197 -6.08 13.69 16.16
C THR A 197 -6.09 14.28 14.75
N PRO A 198 -5.01 14.94 14.30
CA PRO A 198 -4.92 15.48 12.94
C PRO A 198 -4.74 14.35 11.91
N LEU A 199 -5.82 13.65 11.60
CA LEU A 199 -5.80 12.52 10.66
C LEU A 199 -5.53 12.99 9.22
N LEU A 200 -6.17 14.09 8.79
CA LEU A 200 -6.05 14.56 7.41
C LEU A 200 -4.62 14.92 7.00
N ASP A 201 -3.77 15.31 7.96
CA ASP A 201 -2.34 15.57 7.71
C ASP A 201 -1.55 14.30 7.33
N ARG A 202 -2.14 13.12 7.54
CA ARG A 202 -1.54 11.80 7.28
C ARG A 202 -2.17 11.06 6.11
N ILE A 203 -3.13 11.70 5.42
CA ILE A 203 -3.84 11.13 4.29
C ILE A 203 -3.22 11.57 2.97
N THR A 204 -3.01 10.63 2.07
CA THR A 204 -2.84 10.85 0.63
C THR A 204 -3.94 10.09 -0.09
N VAL A 205 -4.48 10.66 -1.17
CA VAL A 205 -5.47 9.96 -2.00
C VAL A 205 -4.90 9.75 -3.40
N GLN A 206 -4.98 8.52 -3.88
CA GLN A 206 -4.47 8.15 -5.20
C GLN A 206 -5.57 7.55 -6.10
N SER A 207 -5.40 7.64 -7.39
CA SER A 207 -6.25 6.95 -8.39
C SER A 207 -5.57 6.89 -9.76
N PHE A 208 -5.96 5.90 -10.56
CA PHE A 208 -5.69 5.85 -12.01
C PHE A 208 -6.67 6.71 -12.81
N ASP A 209 -7.84 7.00 -12.26
CA ASP A 209 -8.88 7.81 -12.87
C ASP A 209 -8.73 9.27 -12.39
N PRO A 210 -8.55 10.25 -13.30
CA PRO A 210 -8.45 11.65 -12.90
C PRO A 210 -9.74 12.21 -12.29
N ARG A 211 -10.90 11.67 -12.62
CA ARG A 211 -12.20 12.22 -12.26
C ARG A 211 -12.47 12.32 -10.74
N PRO A 212 -12.25 11.27 -9.93
CA PRO A 212 -12.40 11.38 -8.47
C PRO A 212 -11.34 12.30 -7.85
N LEU A 213 -10.12 12.38 -8.43
CA LEU A 213 -9.08 13.28 -7.94
C LEU A 213 -9.45 14.75 -8.17
N HIS A 214 -10.02 15.09 -9.35
CA HIS A 214 -10.57 16.43 -9.59
C HIS A 214 -11.70 16.80 -8.63
N ALA A 215 -12.61 15.84 -8.40
CA ALA A 215 -13.72 16.05 -7.46
C ALA A 215 -13.20 16.27 -6.02
N LEU A 216 -12.22 15.48 -5.59
CA LEU A 216 -11.62 15.62 -4.27
C LEU A 216 -10.88 16.96 -4.13
N ARG A 217 -10.06 17.35 -5.12
CA ARG A 217 -9.34 18.63 -5.12
C ARG A 217 -10.28 19.83 -4.96
N ALA A 218 -11.47 19.75 -5.54
CA ALA A 218 -12.47 20.83 -5.45
C ALA A 218 -13.07 20.99 -4.04
N ILE A 219 -13.19 19.91 -3.25
CA ILE A 219 -13.84 19.92 -1.93
C ILE A 219 -12.85 19.84 -0.76
N ALA A 220 -11.67 19.30 -0.98
CA ALA A 220 -10.62 19.08 0.01
C ALA A 220 -9.23 19.43 -0.56
N PRO A 221 -8.96 20.70 -0.88
CA PRO A 221 -7.74 21.11 -1.61
C PRO A 221 -6.43 20.88 -0.83
N THR A 222 -6.50 20.64 0.47
CA THR A 222 -5.34 20.39 1.33
C THR A 222 -4.92 18.94 1.42
N ILE A 223 -5.77 17.99 1.01
CA ILE A 223 -5.41 16.57 0.99
C ILE A 223 -4.47 16.33 -0.20
N PRO A 224 -3.25 15.81 0.04
CA PRO A 224 -2.32 15.46 -1.03
C PRO A 224 -2.91 14.44 -1.99
N ILE A 225 -2.66 14.63 -3.29
CA ILE A 225 -3.09 13.75 -4.36
C ILE A 225 -1.86 13.06 -4.98
N ALA A 226 -1.97 11.75 -5.20
CA ALA A 226 -1.03 10.98 -6.00
C ALA A 226 -1.70 10.51 -7.30
N ILE A 227 -1.03 10.71 -8.43
CA ILE A 227 -1.48 10.16 -9.71
C ILE A 227 -0.81 8.82 -9.96
N LEU A 228 -1.62 7.78 -10.19
CA LEU A 228 -1.15 6.45 -10.54
C LEU A 228 -1.05 6.30 -12.06
N THR A 229 0.08 5.79 -12.56
CA THR A 229 0.23 5.53 -14.00
C THR A 229 0.99 4.24 -14.27
N TYR A 230 0.56 3.52 -15.32
CA TYR A 230 1.21 2.30 -15.83
C TYR A 230 1.43 2.38 -17.36
N THR A 231 1.16 3.52 -17.96
CA THR A 231 1.34 3.72 -19.42
C THR A 231 2.71 4.32 -19.71
N GLU A 232 3.27 3.99 -20.87
CA GLU A 232 4.45 4.68 -21.37
C GLU A 232 4.14 6.16 -21.60
N GLY A 233 5.14 7.01 -21.38
CA GLY A 233 5.03 8.46 -21.53
C GLY A 233 5.99 9.20 -20.62
N THR A 234 6.07 10.51 -20.81
CA THR A 234 6.81 11.42 -19.95
C THR A 234 5.96 11.85 -18.77
N VAL A 235 6.58 12.40 -17.72
CA VAL A 235 5.87 13.03 -16.59
C VAL A 235 4.88 14.10 -17.10
N ASP A 236 5.32 14.92 -18.07
CA ASP A 236 4.47 15.99 -18.65
C ASP A 236 3.27 15.41 -19.45
N ASP A 237 3.41 14.25 -20.09
CA ASP A 237 2.29 13.57 -20.77
C ASP A 237 1.26 13.07 -19.77
N HIS A 238 1.70 12.49 -18.66
CA HIS A 238 0.82 12.03 -17.59
C HIS A 238 0.11 13.20 -16.91
N LEU A 239 0.82 14.28 -16.58
CA LEU A 239 0.19 15.49 -16.03
C LEU A 239 -0.87 16.08 -16.98
N ARG A 240 -0.60 16.08 -18.29
CA ARG A 240 -1.56 16.54 -19.30
C ARG A 240 -2.81 15.65 -19.33
N PHE A 241 -2.63 14.32 -19.21
CA PHE A 241 -3.76 13.38 -19.14
C PHE A 241 -4.61 13.60 -17.88
N PHE A 242 -3.96 13.73 -16.72
CA PHE A 242 -4.68 13.95 -15.47
C PHE A 242 -5.29 15.36 -15.37
N GLY A 243 -4.71 16.37 -16.02
CA GLY A 243 -5.22 17.74 -16.02
C GLY A 243 -5.22 18.41 -14.64
N LEU A 244 -4.32 17.97 -13.73
CA LEU A 244 -4.16 18.53 -12.38
C LEU A 244 -2.68 18.51 -11.97
N GLU A 245 -2.34 19.29 -10.95
CA GLU A 245 -1.01 19.34 -10.34
C GLU A 245 -1.04 18.51 -9.04
N PRO A 246 -0.49 17.28 -9.05
CA PRO A 246 -0.46 16.41 -7.87
C PRO A 246 0.76 16.73 -7.00
N GLU A 247 0.71 16.36 -5.74
CA GLU A 247 1.86 16.37 -4.83
C GLU A 247 2.77 15.15 -5.04
N ILE A 248 2.21 14.05 -5.59
CA ILE A 248 2.94 12.79 -5.76
C ILE A 248 2.71 12.23 -7.16
N TYR A 249 3.82 11.91 -7.82
CA TYR A 249 3.86 11.10 -9.03
C TYR A 249 4.14 9.66 -8.66
N SER A 250 3.20 8.74 -8.95
CA SER A 250 3.25 7.34 -8.53
C SER A 250 3.16 6.40 -9.75
N PRO A 251 4.25 6.22 -10.49
CA PRO A 251 4.30 5.38 -11.69
C PRO A 251 4.57 3.91 -11.37
N ASN A 252 4.21 3.01 -12.31
CA ASN A 252 4.75 1.66 -12.30
C ASN A 252 6.28 1.69 -12.33
N TYR A 253 6.93 1.00 -11.41
CA TYR A 253 8.39 1.03 -11.23
C TYR A 253 9.20 0.60 -12.47
N GLY A 254 8.59 -0.21 -13.34
CA GLY A 254 9.21 -0.65 -14.61
C GLY A 254 9.37 0.47 -15.64
N LEU A 255 8.65 1.58 -15.45
CA LEU A 255 8.68 2.75 -16.32
C LEU A 255 9.56 3.89 -15.77
N VAL A 256 10.02 3.77 -14.51
CA VAL A 256 10.79 4.83 -13.85
C VAL A 256 12.21 4.89 -14.36
N THR A 257 12.65 6.11 -14.68
CA THR A 257 14.04 6.45 -14.99
C THR A 257 14.52 7.61 -14.09
N ALA A 258 15.84 7.76 -13.94
CA ALA A 258 16.40 8.87 -13.17
C ALA A 258 15.98 10.25 -13.72
N GLU A 259 15.85 10.36 -15.06
CA GLU A 259 15.40 11.60 -15.71
C GLU A 259 13.93 11.91 -15.37
N GLN A 260 13.07 10.90 -15.29
CA GLN A 260 11.67 11.12 -14.87
C GLN A 260 11.57 11.53 -13.42
N VAL A 261 12.39 10.93 -12.53
CA VAL A 261 12.47 11.34 -11.12
C VAL A 261 12.92 12.80 -11.02
N GLN A 262 14.02 13.16 -11.69
CA GLN A 262 14.49 14.54 -11.73
C GLN A 262 13.41 15.49 -12.27
N ARG A 263 12.73 15.12 -13.36
CA ARG A 263 11.67 15.96 -13.93
C ARG A 263 10.50 16.18 -12.98
N ALA A 264 10.07 15.14 -12.26
CA ALA A 264 9.02 15.25 -11.25
C ALA A 264 9.44 16.18 -10.11
N HIS A 265 10.69 16.08 -9.64
CA HIS A 265 11.25 16.96 -8.61
C HIS A 265 11.33 18.42 -9.08
N GLU A 266 11.73 18.68 -10.34
CA GLU A 266 11.72 20.04 -10.93
C GLU A 266 10.32 20.66 -10.91
N LEU A 267 9.27 19.83 -10.97
CA LEU A 267 7.86 20.26 -10.89
C LEU A 267 7.32 20.29 -9.45
N GLY A 268 8.16 20.01 -8.45
CA GLY A 268 7.81 20.05 -7.03
C GLY A 268 7.05 18.81 -6.53
N MET A 269 7.02 17.72 -7.30
CA MET A 269 6.36 16.46 -6.92
C MET A 269 7.34 15.50 -6.26
N ARG A 270 6.87 14.74 -5.29
CA ARG A 270 7.52 13.51 -4.82
C ARG A 270 7.29 12.36 -5.81
N VAL A 271 8.20 11.38 -5.84
CA VAL A 271 8.09 10.19 -6.69
C VAL A 271 8.02 8.94 -5.81
N ILE A 272 6.90 8.21 -5.88
CA ILE A 272 6.66 7.00 -5.08
C ILE A 272 6.14 5.89 -6.01
N PRO A 273 7.05 5.08 -6.61
CA PRO A 273 6.67 4.04 -7.57
C PRO A 273 6.06 2.80 -6.90
N TRP A 274 5.28 2.05 -7.69
CA TRP A 274 4.60 0.81 -7.33
C TRP A 274 4.77 -0.27 -8.41
N THR A 275 4.62 -1.58 -8.15
CA THR A 275 4.82 -2.24 -6.86
C THR A 275 6.22 -2.84 -6.88
N VAL A 276 7.08 -2.36 -6.00
CA VAL A 276 8.53 -2.67 -6.03
C VAL A 276 8.80 -3.83 -5.07
N ASN A 277 8.94 -5.05 -5.59
CA ASN A 277 8.98 -6.26 -4.76
C ASN A 277 10.34 -6.96 -4.70
N ARG A 278 11.20 -6.74 -5.70
CA ARG A 278 12.51 -7.38 -5.77
C ARG A 278 13.56 -6.46 -5.17
N LYS A 279 14.45 -6.99 -4.35
CA LYS A 279 15.54 -6.23 -3.71
C LYS A 279 16.36 -5.39 -4.70
N ALA A 280 16.68 -5.98 -5.88
CA ALA A 280 17.42 -5.26 -6.91
C ALA A 280 16.64 -4.07 -7.48
N ASP A 281 15.30 -4.19 -7.60
CA ASP A 281 14.46 -3.09 -8.07
C ASP A 281 14.29 -2.02 -6.97
N MET A 282 14.16 -2.42 -5.70
CA MET A 282 14.15 -1.48 -4.55
C MET A 282 15.44 -0.65 -4.52
N GLN A 283 16.58 -1.31 -4.66
CA GLN A 283 17.88 -0.62 -4.69
C GLN A 283 17.96 0.35 -5.89
N ARG A 284 17.56 -0.09 -7.08
CA ARG A 284 17.53 0.77 -8.27
C ARG A 284 16.65 1.99 -8.09
N MET A 285 15.46 1.85 -7.48
CA MET A 285 14.57 3.00 -7.22
C MET A 285 15.25 4.01 -6.27
N VAL A 286 15.89 3.53 -5.21
CA VAL A 286 16.66 4.40 -4.30
C VAL A 286 17.81 5.10 -5.04
N GLU A 287 18.54 4.38 -5.90
CA GLU A 287 19.62 4.95 -6.73
C GLU A 287 19.11 6.01 -7.73
N TYR A 288 17.87 5.90 -8.20
CA TYR A 288 17.22 6.92 -9.05
C TYR A 288 16.75 8.14 -8.26
N GLY A 289 16.80 8.09 -6.92
CA GLY A 289 16.46 9.21 -6.04
C GLY A 289 14.98 9.37 -5.79
N VAL A 290 14.18 8.28 -5.84
CA VAL A 290 12.75 8.35 -5.48
C VAL A 290 12.56 8.70 -4.00
N ASP A 291 11.41 9.27 -3.64
CA ASP A 291 11.09 9.74 -2.28
C ASP A 291 10.43 8.67 -1.41
N GLY A 292 10.14 7.52 -1.98
CA GLY A 292 9.52 6.38 -1.31
C GLY A 292 9.25 5.26 -2.31
N LEU A 293 8.63 4.19 -1.85
CA LEU A 293 8.14 3.11 -2.72
C LEU A 293 6.98 2.35 -2.08
N ILE A 294 6.10 1.80 -2.92
CA ILE A 294 5.01 0.91 -2.53
C ILE A 294 5.45 -0.54 -2.77
N THR A 295 5.35 -1.41 -1.75
CA THR A 295 5.82 -2.80 -1.82
C THR A 295 4.90 -3.78 -1.08
N ASP A 296 4.76 -5.00 -1.64
CA ASP A 296 4.13 -6.14 -0.98
C ASP A 296 4.99 -6.73 0.15
N TYR A 297 6.30 -6.42 0.13
CA TYR A 297 7.32 -7.04 0.98
C TYR A 297 8.18 -6.00 1.72
N PRO A 298 7.64 -5.31 2.72
CA PRO A 298 8.41 -4.34 3.51
C PRO A 298 9.60 -4.97 4.25
N ASP A 299 9.52 -6.27 4.57
CA ASP A 299 10.62 -7.05 5.16
C ASP A 299 11.86 -7.07 4.26
N ARG A 300 11.68 -7.24 2.93
CA ARG A 300 12.78 -7.23 1.95
C ARG A 300 13.47 -5.87 1.88
N PHE A 301 12.70 -4.78 2.05
CA PHE A 301 13.27 -3.44 2.13
C PHE A 301 14.12 -3.27 3.39
N ASN A 302 13.62 -3.72 4.54
CA ASN A 302 14.35 -3.65 5.82
C ASN A 302 15.65 -4.48 5.81
N GLU A 303 15.69 -5.59 5.06
CA GLU A 303 16.95 -6.36 4.87
C GLU A 303 17.99 -5.61 4.03
N LEU A 304 17.56 -4.74 3.11
CA LEU A 304 18.45 -3.90 2.30
C LEU A 304 18.92 -2.65 3.05
N PHE A 305 18.00 -2.04 3.78
CA PHE A 305 18.17 -0.76 4.47
C PHE A 305 17.75 -0.93 5.94
N PRO A 306 18.60 -1.62 6.76
CA PRO A 306 18.30 -1.83 8.19
C PRO A 306 18.15 -0.48 8.89
N ARG A 307 17.08 -0.34 9.66
CA ARG A 307 16.90 0.82 10.53
C ARG A 307 17.75 0.64 11.79
N PRO A 308 18.27 1.73 12.36
CA PRO A 308 19.07 1.68 13.58
C PRO A 308 18.29 1.17 14.80
#